data_8e98e58e1af491cca5f3a51d34955e36
#
_entry.id   8e98e58e1af491cca5f3a51d34955e36
#
_cell.length_a   1.000
_cell.length_b   1.000
_cell.length_c   1.000
_cell.angle_alpha   90.00
_cell.angle_beta   90.00
_cell.angle_gamma   90.00
#
_symmetry.space_group_name_H-M   'P 1'
#
loop_
_entity.id
_entity.type
_entity.pdbx_description
1 polymer ?
#
loop_
_entity_poly.entity_id
_entity_poly.type
_entity_poly.pdbx_seq_one_letter_code
_entity_poly.pdbx_strand_id
1 'polypeptide(L)'
;AVEQSLSERESLFADEKGSLNGEISKLNEQVSLKREQESRALAEANAGKVVYLTFDDGPSPNTPRIIDILNENGVKATFFVKNGGKYNGYMKNITESGNQIALHSYSHNYPQVYASEQAFFDDLQKISDLVYNETGVRTNIFRFPGGSSNTISRKYSPGIMTTLTKEVQEKGYCYFDWNVSSGDAVSREQPKNTIIENCKKVPKSNTIVVLLHDSAVKNTTVEALPEIIAYYKSMGYSFGVLSEKTYPVHQKVNN
;
A
#
# COMPACT_ATOMS: atom_id res chain seq x y z
N ALA A 1 -20.78 -33.97 -41.44
CA ALA A 1 -20.90 -32.58 -41.89
C ALA A 1 -21.12 -31.60 -40.71
N VAL A 2 -22.05 -31.88 -39.78
CA VAL A 2 -22.36 -30.98 -38.63
C VAL A 2 -21.24 -30.97 -37.59
N GLU A 3 -20.67 -32.13 -37.26
CA GLU A 3 -19.54 -32.24 -36.30
C GLU A 3 -18.28 -31.59 -36.84
N GLN A 4 -18.00 -31.67 -38.13
CA GLN A 4 -16.86 -31.04 -38.76
C GLN A 4 -16.96 -29.51 -38.74
N SER A 5 -18.17 -28.97 -38.96
CA SER A 5 -18.45 -27.53 -38.85
C SER A 5 -18.36 -26.99 -37.41
N LEU A 6 -18.68 -27.82 -36.39
CA LEU A 6 -18.49 -27.47 -34.97
C LEU A 6 -17.01 -27.39 -34.59
N SER A 7 -16.22 -28.38 -34.97
CA SER A 7 -14.79 -28.42 -34.71
C SER A 7 -14.03 -27.26 -35.37
N GLU A 8 -14.39 -26.90 -36.62
CA GLU A 8 -13.81 -25.74 -37.30
C GLU A 8 -14.13 -24.41 -36.60
N ARG A 9 -15.37 -24.26 -36.06
CA ARG A 9 -15.78 -23.10 -35.28
C ARG A 9 -15.07 -23.01 -33.94
N GLU A 10 -14.91 -24.14 -33.25
CA GLU A 10 -14.16 -24.18 -31.97
C GLU A 10 -12.69 -23.81 -32.17
N SER A 11 -12.06 -24.27 -33.27
CA SER A 11 -10.70 -23.88 -33.61
C SER A 11 -10.55 -22.39 -33.91
N LEU A 12 -11.48 -21.81 -34.71
CA LEU A 12 -11.50 -20.37 -34.99
C LEU A 12 -11.72 -19.53 -33.72
N PHE A 13 -12.58 -19.99 -32.82
CA PHE A 13 -12.80 -19.31 -31.53
C PHE A 13 -11.57 -19.37 -30.63
N ALA A 14 -10.84 -20.49 -30.62
CA ALA A 14 -9.62 -20.62 -29.85
C ALA A 14 -8.49 -19.70 -30.37
N ASP A 15 -8.36 -19.59 -31.69
CA ASP A 15 -7.38 -18.71 -32.34
C ASP A 15 -7.71 -17.22 -32.11
N GLU A 16 -8.98 -16.83 -32.25
CA GLU A 16 -9.45 -15.48 -31.94
C GLU A 16 -9.22 -15.11 -30.47
N LYS A 17 -9.53 -16.02 -29.55
CA LYS A 17 -9.31 -15.84 -28.12
C LYS A 17 -7.80 -15.72 -27.80
N GLY A 18 -6.96 -16.50 -28.46
CA GLY A 18 -5.49 -16.41 -28.35
C GLY A 18 -4.95 -15.05 -28.81
N SER A 19 -5.44 -14.57 -29.97
CA SER A 19 -5.09 -13.26 -30.52
C SER A 19 -5.54 -12.11 -29.60
N LEU A 20 -6.78 -12.18 -29.11
CA LEU A 20 -7.33 -11.15 -28.19
C LEU A 20 -6.57 -11.08 -26.87
N ASN A 21 -6.20 -12.24 -26.30
CA ASN A 21 -5.40 -12.30 -25.09
C ASN A 21 -4.01 -11.72 -25.30
N GLY A 22 -3.40 -11.94 -26.48
CA GLY A 22 -2.14 -11.33 -26.86
C GLY A 22 -2.21 -9.80 -26.98
N GLU A 23 -3.31 -9.29 -27.54
CA GLU A 23 -3.55 -7.83 -27.63
C GLU A 23 -3.81 -7.21 -26.25
N ILE A 24 -4.59 -7.86 -25.40
CA ILE A 24 -4.86 -7.43 -24.03
C ILE A 24 -3.55 -7.36 -23.23
N SER A 25 -2.68 -8.36 -23.36
CA SER A 25 -1.38 -8.37 -22.69
C SER A 25 -0.50 -7.22 -23.13
N LYS A 26 -0.40 -6.94 -24.44
CA LYS A 26 0.34 -5.78 -24.98
C LYS A 26 -0.25 -4.45 -24.55
N LEU A 27 -1.56 -4.33 -24.52
CA LEU A 27 -2.24 -3.11 -24.06
C LEU A 27 -1.98 -2.85 -22.58
N ASN A 28 -2.02 -3.89 -21.76
CA ASN A 28 -1.73 -3.79 -20.32
C ASN A 28 -0.27 -3.37 -20.06
N GLU A 29 0.67 -3.90 -20.83
CA GLU A 29 2.08 -3.48 -20.78
C GLU A 29 2.25 -2.00 -21.18
N GLN A 30 1.60 -1.57 -22.27
CA GLN A 30 1.62 -0.16 -22.70
C GLN A 30 0.98 0.77 -21.69
N VAL A 31 -0.13 0.38 -21.07
CA VAL A 31 -0.79 1.14 -20.00
C VAL A 31 0.12 1.24 -18.77
N SER A 32 0.81 0.15 -18.41
CA SER A 32 1.76 0.15 -17.29
C SER A 32 2.94 1.09 -17.55
N LEU A 33 3.55 1.02 -18.73
CA LEU A 33 4.65 1.90 -19.14
C LEU A 33 4.23 3.38 -19.20
N LYS A 34 3.02 3.65 -19.70
CA LYS A 34 2.50 5.01 -19.75
C LYS A 34 2.23 5.59 -18.37
N ARG A 35 1.66 4.80 -17.46
CA ARG A 35 1.46 5.19 -16.05
C ARG A 35 2.80 5.48 -15.35
N GLU A 36 3.81 4.67 -15.62
CA GLU A 36 5.15 4.88 -15.07
C GLU A 36 5.79 6.17 -15.60
N GLN A 37 5.67 6.45 -16.90
CA GLN A 37 6.15 7.70 -17.52
C GLN A 37 5.40 8.93 -17.00
N GLU A 38 4.07 8.86 -16.88
CA GLU A 38 3.27 9.96 -16.33
C GLU A 38 3.58 10.22 -14.85
N SER A 39 3.77 9.16 -14.06
CA SER A 39 4.18 9.26 -12.65
C SER A 39 5.56 9.89 -12.51
N ARG A 40 6.51 9.51 -13.36
CA ARG A 40 7.86 10.07 -13.40
C ARG A 40 7.87 11.53 -13.83
N ALA A 41 7.13 11.88 -14.85
CA ALA A 41 7.00 13.26 -15.31
C ALA A 41 6.34 14.16 -14.27
N LEU A 42 5.36 13.63 -13.51
CA LEU A 42 4.72 14.35 -12.42
C LEU A 42 5.68 14.52 -11.22
N ALA A 43 6.50 13.51 -10.91
CA ALA A 43 7.53 13.59 -9.89
C ALA A 43 8.64 14.58 -10.25
N GLU A 44 9.02 14.66 -11.54
CA GLU A 44 9.98 15.64 -12.08
C GLU A 44 9.39 17.06 -12.13
N ALA A 45 8.10 17.20 -12.47
CA ALA A 45 7.39 18.48 -12.48
C ALA A 45 7.14 19.03 -11.05
N ASN A 46 6.96 18.15 -10.08
CA ASN A 46 6.91 18.49 -8.66
C ASN A 46 8.32 18.47 -8.06
N ALA A 47 9.28 19.22 -8.60
CA ALA A 47 10.69 19.27 -8.15
C ALA A 47 10.89 19.69 -6.67
N GLY A 48 9.84 19.60 -5.83
CA GLY A 48 9.85 19.73 -4.40
C GLY A 48 10.07 18.38 -3.70
N LYS A 49 10.77 18.39 -2.59
CA LYS A 49 10.90 17.26 -1.67
C LYS A 49 9.53 16.94 -1.06
N VAL A 50 9.01 15.75 -1.25
CA VAL A 50 7.73 15.31 -0.69
C VAL A 50 7.94 14.15 0.27
N VAL A 51 7.34 14.24 1.46
CA VAL A 51 7.27 13.15 2.44
C VAL A 51 5.84 12.66 2.56
N TYR A 52 5.68 11.34 2.52
CA TYR A 52 4.44 10.61 2.76
C TYR A 52 4.58 9.87 4.08
N LEU A 53 3.90 10.37 5.11
CA LEU A 53 3.75 9.62 6.36
C LEU A 53 2.74 8.51 6.14
N THR A 54 3.12 7.27 6.48
CA THR A 54 2.23 6.12 6.30
C THR A 54 2.13 5.30 7.57
N PHE A 55 0.91 4.89 7.91
CA PHE A 55 0.60 4.16 9.12
C PHE A 55 -0.04 2.81 8.77
N ASP A 56 0.59 1.72 9.16
CA ASP A 56 0.08 0.36 8.97
C ASP A 56 -0.66 -0.14 10.22
N ASP A 57 -1.48 -1.17 10.07
CA ASP A 57 -2.14 -1.92 11.15
C ASP A 57 -3.29 -1.24 11.89
N GLY A 58 -3.65 -0.01 11.54
CA GLY A 58 -4.87 0.63 12.04
C GLY A 58 -6.16 0.00 11.45
N PRO A 59 -7.34 0.42 11.93
CA PRO A 59 -7.55 1.38 12.99
C PRO A 59 -7.37 0.80 14.41
N SER A 60 -6.97 1.66 15.33
CA SER A 60 -6.72 1.33 16.73
C SER A 60 -7.14 2.49 17.66
N PRO A 61 -7.01 2.38 18.98
CA PRO A 61 -7.19 3.52 19.89
C PRO A 61 -6.25 4.70 19.62
N ASN A 62 -5.14 4.47 18.87
CA ASN A 62 -4.20 5.51 18.51
C ASN A 62 -4.62 6.29 17.26
N THR A 63 -5.49 5.73 16.41
CA THR A 63 -5.95 6.39 15.16
C THR A 63 -6.45 7.82 15.38
N PRO A 64 -7.40 8.10 16.30
CA PRO A 64 -7.85 9.47 16.54
C PRO A 64 -6.73 10.39 17.04
N ARG A 65 -5.84 9.91 17.89
CA ARG A 65 -4.70 10.68 18.40
C ARG A 65 -3.73 11.07 17.29
N ILE A 66 -3.47 10.15 16.35
CA ILE A 66 -2.64 10.41 15.17
C ILE A 66 -3.30 11.46 14.29
N ILE A 67 -4.62 11.34 14.04
CA ILE A 67 -5.39 12.30 13.24
C ILE A 67 -5.35 13.69 13.86
N ASP A 68 -5.51 13.81 15.17
CA ASP A 68 -5.44 15.08 15.88
C ASP A 68 -4.08 15.76 15.69
N ILE A 69 -2.98 15.02 15.89
CA ILE A 69 -1.61 15.53 15.66
C ILE A 69 -1.40 15.99 14.22
N LEU A 70 -1.87 15.20 13.23
CA LEU A 70 -1.77 15.55 11.80
C LEU A 70 -2.54 16.87 11.53
N ASN A 71 -3.75 17.01 12.05
CA ASN A 71 -4.59 18.20 11.88
C ASN A 71 -3.96 19.43 12.54
N GLU A 72 -3.48 19.32 13.79
CA GLU A 72 -2.78 20.39 14.51
C GLU A 72 -1.54 20.89 13.75
N ASN A 73 -0.88 20.01 13.03
CA ASN A 73 0.30 20.34 12.24
C ASN A 73 -0.02 20.73 10.79
N GLY A 74 -1.30 20.71 10.37
CA GLY A 74 -1.72 21.03 9.01
C GLY A 74 -1.18 20.06 7.94
N VAL A 75 -0.96 18.79 8.29
CA VAL A 75 -0.44 17.76 7.39
C VAL A 75 -1.41 16.60 7.26
N LYS A 76 -1.26 15.81 6.19
CA LYS A 76 -2.06 14.61 5.93
C LYS A 76 -1.15 13.40 5.75
N ALA A 77 -1.72 12.21 5.95
CA ALA A 77 -1.03 10.94 5.89
C ALA A 77 -1.84 9.88 5.16
N THR A 78 -1.23 8.73 4.89
CA THR A 78 -1.90 7.54 4.34
C THR A 78 -1.96 6.44 5.39
N PHE A 79 -3.14 5.87 5.59
CA PHE A 79 -3.37 4.79 6.55
C PHE A 79 -3.66 3.49 5.79
N PHE A 80 -2.77 2.51 5.91
CA PHE A 80 -2.94 1.16 5.40
C PHE A 80 -3.64 0.32 6.47
N VAL A 81 -4.95 0.18 6.30
CA VAL A 81 -5.81 -0.37 7.33
C VAL A 81 -6.01 -1.87 7.23
N LYS A 82 -6.25 -2.49 8.37
CA LYS A 82 -6.73 -3.86 8.51
C LYS A 82 -8.06 -3.90 9.26
N ASN A 83 -8.63 -5.10 9.46
CA ASN A 83 -9.81 -5.23 10.32
C ASN A 83 -9.42 -4.95 11.78
N GLY A 84 -9.83 -3.80 12.27
CA GLY A 84 -9.63 -3.31 13.65
C GLY A 84 -10.70 -3.75 14.63
N GLY A 85 -11.66 -4.58 14.20
CA GLY A 85 -12.78 -5.06 15.02
C GLY A 85 -13.64 -3.88 15.49
N LYS A 86 -13.77 -3.72 16.80
CA LYS A 86 -14.56 -2.62 17.38
C LYS A 86 -14.09 -1.20 17.04
N TYR A 87 -12.91 -1.07 16.45
CA TYR A 87 -12.34 0.22 16.06
C TYR A 87 -12.57 0.56 14.59
N ASN A 88 -13.24 -0.31 13.81
CA ASN A 88 -13.47 -0.09 12.38
C ASN A 88 -14.13 1.26 12.08
N GLY A 89 -15.02 1.73 12.94
CA GLY A 89 -15.64 3.06 12.79
C GLY A 89 -14.65 4.23 12.69
N TYR A 90 -13.40 4.08 13.17
CA TYR A 90 -12.37 5.10 12.98
C TYR A 90 -11.86 5.21 11.54
N MET A 91 -12.16 4.24 10.64
CA MET A 91 -11.87 4.38 9.21
C MET A 91 -12.58 5.60 8.61
N LYS A 92 -13.79 5.89 9.08
CA LYS A 92 -14.54 7.08 8.68
C LYS A 92 -13.83 8.37 9.12
N ASN A 93 -13.27 8.41 10.33
CA ASN A 93 -12.50 9.57 10.81
C ASN A 93 -11.25 9.82 9.94
N ILE A 94 -10.57 8.77 9.45
CA ILE A 94 -9.43 8.89 8.55
C ILE A 94 -9.84 9.65 7.28
N THR A 95 -10.91 9.24 6.63
CA THR A 95 -11.37 9.84 5.37
C THR A 95 -11.97 11.24 5.56
N GLU A 96 -12.80 11.45 6.58
CA GLU A 96 -13.43 12.74 6.87
C GLU A 96 -12.41 13.83 7.26
N SER A 97 -11.27 13.44 7.83
CA SER A 97 -10.18 14.37 8.13
C SER A 97 -9.25 14.64 6.94
N GLY A 98 -9.57 14.13 5.74
CA GLY A 98 -8.82 14.36 4.51
C GLY A 98 -7.52 13.55 4.40
N ASN A 99 -7.35 12.53 5.22
CA ASN A 99 -6.28 11.55 5.06
C ASN A 99 -6.66 10.51 4.01
N GLN A 100 -5.65 9.87 3.42
CA GLN A 100 -5.85 8.77 2.50
C GLN A 100 -6.03 7.46 3.27
N ILE A 101 -7.12 6.73 2.99
CA ILE A 101 -7.27 5.36 3.43
C ILE A 101 -6.79 4.42 2.32
N ALA A 102 -6.05 3.38 2.70
CA ALA A 102 -5.47 2.38 1.81
C ALA A 102 -5.60 0.99 2.44
N LEU A 103 -5.45 -0.05 1.64
CA LEU A 103 -5.66 -1.44 2.07
C LEU A 103 -4.35 -2.04 2.59
N HIS A 104 -4.43 -2.80 3.69
CA HIS A 104 -3.28 -3.57 4.16
C HIS A 104 -3.60 -5.08 4.13
N SER A 105 -4.56 -5.50 4.91
CA SER A 105 -5.02 -6.89 5.00
C SER A 105 -6.31 -6.93 5.81
N TYR A 106 -7.15 -7.92 5.59
CA TYR A 106 -8.28 -8.13 6.49
C TYR A 106 -7.84 -8.84 7.78
N SER A 107 -7.13 -9.95 7.66
CA SER A 107 -6.72 -10.80 8.78
C SER A 107 -5.36 -10.45 9.37
N HIS A 108 -4.45 -9.95 8.56
CA HIS A 108 -3.03 -9.78 8.85
C HIS A 108 -2.37 -11.07 9.41
N ASN A 109 -2.91 -12.21 9.04
CA ASN A 109 -2.43 -13.52 9.43
C ASN A 109 -1.59 -14.12 8.30
N TYR A 110 -0.26 -14.05 8.40
CA TYR A 110 0.67 -14.48 7.35
C TYR A 110 0.41 -15.91 6.83
N PRO A 111 0.20 -16.94 7.68
CA PRO A 111 -0.17 -18.28 7.22
C PRO A 111 -1.43 -18.33 6.35
N GLN A 112 -2.40 -17.45 6.62
CA GLN A 112 -3.64 -17.38 5.83
C GLN A 112 -3.47 -16.54 4.59
N VAL A 113 -2.92 -15.32 4.73
CA VAL A 113 -2.75 -14.36 3.63
C VAL A 113 -1.84 -14.91 2.54
N TYR A 114 -0.76 -15.58 2.92
CA TYR A 114 0.23 -16.09 1.97
C TYR A 114 0.14 -17.60 1.73
N ALA A 115 -1.00 -18.23 2.05
CA ALA A 115 -1.23 -19.65 1.75
C ALA A 115 -1.27 -19.93 0.23
N SER A 116 -1.82 -19.01 -0.54
CA SER A 116 -1.92 -19.04 -2.01
C SER A 116 -2.26 -17.65 -2.55
N GLU A 117 -2.14 -17.48 -3.87
CA GLU A 117 -2.58 -16.25 -4.56
C GLU A 117 -4.07 -15.98 -4.32
N GLN A 118 -4.91 -17.00 -4.43
CA GLN A 118 -6.35 -16.87 -4.16
C GLN A 118 -6.63 -16.42 -2.73
N ALA A 119 -5.93 -16.99 -1.73
CA ALA A 119 -6.09 -16.61 -0.33
C ALA A 119 -5.69 -15.14 -0.08
N PHE A 120 -4.64 -14.67 -0.74
CA PHE A 120 -4.23 -13.28 -0.70
C PHE A 120 -5.31 -12.34 -1.27
N PHE A 121 -5.83 -12.65 -2.46
CA PHE A 121 -6.86 -11.80 -3.08
C PHE A 121 -8.20 -11.86 -2.34
N ASP A 122 -8.56 -12.98 -1.73
CA ASP A 122 -9.74 -13.09 -0.86
C ASP A 122 -9.60 -12.20 0.38
N ASP A 123 -8.43 -12.17 1.00
CA ASP A 123 -8.14 -11.30 2.15
C ASP A 123 -8.15 -9.81 1.74
N LEU A 124 -7.56 -9.48 0.59
CA LEU A 124 -7.54 -8.13 0.03
C LEU A 124 -8.94 -7.64 -0.34
N GLN A 125 -9.79 -8.51 -0.91
CA GLN A 125 -11.17 -8.18 -1.22
C GLN A 125 -11.98 -7.92 0.06
N LYS A 126 -11.81 -8.73 1.09
CA LYS A 126 -12.49 -8.55 2.37
C LYS A 126 -12.18 -7.21 3.02
N ILE A 127 -10.92 -6.77 3.01
CA ILE A 127 -10.57 -5.45 3.56
C ILE A 127 -11.09 -4.33 2.66
N SER A 128 -11.08 -4.50 1.34
CA SER A 128 -11.66 -3.53 0.41
C SER A 128 -13.16 -3.33 0.67
N ASP A 129 -13.90 -4.41 0.89
CA ASP A 129 -15.33 -4.33 1.18
C ASP A 129 -15.60 -3.73 2.56
N LEU A 130 -14.78 -4.06 3.56
CA LEU A 130 -14.86 -3.46 4.89
C LEU A 130 -14.65 -1.93 4.82
N VAL A 131 -13.60 -1.48 4.14
CA VAL A 131 -13.31 -0.03 3.94
C VAL A 131 -14.50 0.66 3.26
N TYR A 132 -15.03 0.05 2.21
CA TYR A 132 -16.19 0.62 1.52
C TYR A 132 -17.42 0.70 2.42
N ASN A 133 -17.71 -0.34 3.20
CA ASN A 133 -18.85 -0.38 4.11
C ASN A 133 -18.75 0.68 5.22
N GLU A 134 -17.56 0.93 5.74
CA GLU A 134 -17.33 1.89 6.82
C GLU A 134 -17.26 3.35 6.32
N THR A 135 -16.78 3.57 5.09
CA THR A 135 -16.41 4.92 4.61
C THR A 135 -17.11 5.37 3.33
N GLY A 136 -17.69 4.45 2.57
CA GLY A 136 -18.17 4.70 1.19
C GLY A 136 -17.05 4.88 0.15
N VAL A 137 -15.79 4.75 0.54
CA VAL A 137 -14.64 4.97 -0.35
C VAL A 137 -14.13 3.64 -0.93
N ARG A 138 -13.89 3.62 -2.25
CA ARG A 138 -13.12 2.56 -2.92
C ARG A 138 -11.70 3.06 -3.16
N THR A 139 -10.71 2.22 -2.82
CA THR A 139 -9.29 2.50 -3.08
C THR A 139 -8.63 1.26 -3.66
N ASN A 140 -7.70 1.48 -4.57
CA ASN A 140 -6.82 0.45 -5.12
C ASN A 140 -5.37 0.58 -4.63
N ILE A 141 -5.13 1.49 -3.68
CA ILE A 141 -3.83 1.67 -3.04
C ILE A 141 -3.71 0.67 -1.90
N PHE A 142 -2.62 -0.09 -1.89
CA PHE A 142 -2.41 -1.06 -0.81
C PHE A 142 -0.93 -1.25 -0.48
N ARG A 143 -0.67 -1.92 0.63
CA ARG A 143 0.65 -2.38 1.07
C ARG A 143 0.58 -3.83 1.47
N PHE A 144 1.53 -4.62 0.99
CA PHE A 144 1.67 -6.02 1.41
C PHE A 144 1.98 -6.12 2.90
N PRO A 145 1.36 -7.03 3.68
CA PRO A 145 1.80 -7.36 5.03
C PRO A 145 3.28 -7.75 5.06
N GLY A 146 4.08 -6.96 5.79
CA GLY A 146 5.54 -7.10 5.84
C GLY A 146 6.30 -6.53 4.64
N GLY A 147 5.61 -5.87 3.69
CA GLY A 147 6.20 -5.32 2.47
C GLY A 147 6.42 -6.34 1.35
N SER A 148 6.70 -5.84 0.15
CA SER A 148 6.95 -6.71 -1.02
C SER A 148 8.25 -7.51 -0.92
N SER A 149 9.18 -7.06 -0.08
CA SER A 149 10.47 -7.72 0.17
C SER A 149 10.45 -8.75 1.30
N ASN A 150 9.28 -8.98 1.94
CA ASN A 150 9.21 -9.89 3.07
C ASN A 150 9.64 -11.32 2.69
N THR A 151 10.32 -11.99 3.61
CA THR A 151 10.77 -13.35 3.44
C THR A 151 9.92 -14.38 4.19
N ILE A 152 8.93 -13.90 4.95
CA ILE A 152 8.05 -14.76 5.76
C ILE A 152 7.09 -15.53 4.86
N SER A 153 6.56 -14.88 3.82
CA SER A 153 5.61 -15.45 2.86
C SER A 153 6.12 -16.77 2.22
N ARG A 154 7.42 -16.86 1.93
CA ARG A 154 8.01 -18.07 1.33
C ARG A 154 7.93 -19.31 2.22
N LYS A 155 7.69 -19.15 3.53
CA LYS A 155 7.46 -20.27 4.46
C LYS A 155 6.13 -20.97 4.19
N TYR A 156 5.18 -20.25 3.60
CA TYR A 156 3.83 -20.75 3.32
C TYR A 156 3.66 -21.08 1.83
N SER A 157 4.19 -20.25 0.95
CA SER A 157 4.18 -20.45 -0.50
C SER A 157 5.47 -19.86 -1.11
N PRO A 158 6.48 -20.70 -1.41
CA PRO A 158 7.71 -20.25 -2.06
C PRO A 158 7.44 -19.57 -3.40
N GLY A 159 8.06 -18.41 -3.65
CA GLY A 159 7.89 -17.65 -4.89
C GLY A 159 6.64 -16.76 -4.95
N ILE A 160 5.75 -16.81 -3.97
CA ILE A 160 4.44 -16.13 -4.03
C ILE A 160 4.56 -14.61 -4.22
N MET A 161 5.55 -13.93 -3.60
CA MET A 161 5.69 -12.47 -3.76
C MET A 161 6.09 -12.09 -5.19
N THR A 162 6.87 -12.94 -5.87
CA THR A 162 7.21 -12.73 -7.29
C THR A 162 5.97 -12.73 -8.17
N THR A 163 5.01 -13.61 -7.88
CA THR A 163 3.72 -13.67 -8.59
C THR A 163 2.83 -12.50 -8.18
N LEU A 164 2.59 -12.34 -6.87
CA LEU A 164 1.67 -11.34 -6.36
C LEU A 164 2.03 -9.91 -6.77
N THR A 165 3.31 -9.54 -6.78
CA THR A 165 3.74 -8.18 -7.17
C THR A 165 3.41 -7.85 -8.64
N LYS A 166 3.23 -8.84 -9.50
CA LYS A 166 2.76 -8.68 -10.88
C LYS A 166 1.24 -8.66 -10.94
N GLU A 167 0.60 -9.68 -10.38
CA GLU A 167 -0.85 -9.86 -10.46
C GLU A 167 -1.64 -8.70 -9.84
N VAL A 168 -1.17 -8.12 -8.73
CA VAL A 168 -1.84 -6.96 -8.13
C VAL A 168 -1.86 -5.76 -9.08
N GLN A 169 -0.78 -5.54 -9.83
CA GLN A 169 -0.70 -4.46 -10.81
C GLN A 169 -1.59 -4.75 -12.03
N GLU A 170 -1.60 -6.00 -12.50
CA GLU A 170 -2.49 -6.45 -13.59
C GLU A 170 -3.97 -6.29 -13.22
N LYS A 171 -4.31 -6.46 -11.94
CA LYS A 171 -5.66 -6.21 -11.40
C LYS A 171 -5.94 -4.73 -11.10
N GLY A 172 -5.02 -3.82 -11.41
CA GLY A 172 -5.19 -2.38 -11.27
C GLY A 172 -4.91 -1.84 -9.87
N TYR A 173 -4.30 -2.62 -8.99
CA TYR A 173 -3.85 -2.13 -7.69
C TYR A 173 -2.49 -1.44 -7.79
N CYS A 174 -2.31 -0.40 -6.96
CA CYS A 174 -1.05 0.30 -6.75
C CYS A 174 -0.50 -0.05 -5.37
N TYR A 175 0.61 -0.80 -5.29
CA TYR A 175 1.21 -1.07 -3.99
C TYR A 175 2.38 -0.15 -3.68
N PHE A 176 2.59 0.10 -2.39
CA PHE A 176 3.67 0.95 -1.89
C PHE A 176 4.39 0.27 -0.73
N ASP A 177 5.70 0.17 -0.85
CA ASP A 177 6.59 -0.10 0.27
C ASP A 177 7.01 1.23 0.93
N TRP A 178 8.18 1.26 1.53
CA TRP A 178 8.77 2.43 2.18
C TRP A 178 10.28 2.50 1.90
N ASN A 179 10.83 3.69 1.99
CA ASN A 179 12.26 3.92 1.91
C ASN A 179 12.84 4.57 3.19
N VAL A 180 11.98 4.86 4.17
CA VAL A 180 12.37 5.22 5.54
C VAL A 180 11.54 4.36 6.50
N SER A 181 12.21 3.61 7.38
CA SER A 181 11.56 2.85 8.45
C SER A 181 11.79 3.53 9.78
N SER A 182 10.72 3.79 10.52
CA SER A 182 10.77 4.25 11.90
C SER A 182 11.40 3.23 12.86
N GLY A 183 11.35 1.93 12.48
CA GLY A 183 11.78 0.83 13.33
C GLY A 183 10.84 0.56 14.51
N ASP A 184 9.66 1.17 14.54
CA ASP A 184 8.69 1.02 15.63
C ASP A 184 8.12 -0.40 15.75
N ALA A 185 8.22 -1.21 14.69
CA ALA A 185 7.81 -2.62 14.71
C ALA A 185 8.86 -3.57 15.33
N VAL A 186 10.09 -3.12 15.58
CA VAL A 186 11.18 -3.97 16.10
C VAL A 186 10.87 -4.50 17.51
N SER A 187 10.14 -3.72 18.30
CA SER A 187 9.67 -4.13 19.62
C SER A 187 8.22 -3.71 19.83
N ARG A 188 7.60 -4.24 20.89
CA ARG A 188 6.22 -3.87 21.24
C ARG A 188 6.11 -2.34 21.43
N GLU A 189 7.08 -1.76 22.10
CA GLU A 189 7.13 -0.33 22.41
C GLU A 189 8.60 0.15 22.27
N GLN A 190 8.93 0.64 21.07
CA GLN A 190 10.24 1.14 20.75
C GLN A 190 10.41 2.52 21.39
N PRO A 191 11.60 2.85 21.95
CA PRO A 191 11.81 4.18 22.54
C PRO A 191 11.55 5.30 21.54
N LYS A 192 10.84 6.34 21.97
CA LYS A 192 10.46 7.51 21.15
C LYS A 192 11.67 8.09 20.37
N ASN A 193 12.79 8.33 21.06
CA ASN A 193 13.99 8.90 20.43
C ASN A 193 14.55 8.00 19.32
N THR A 194 14.48 6.67 19.49
CA THR A 194 14.93 5.72 18.46
C THR A 194 14.06 5.83 17.21
N ILE A 195 12.75 5.97 17.37
CA ILE A 195 11.80 6.16 16.28
C ILE A 195 12.14 7.45 15.52
N ILE A 196 12.35 8.55 16.24
CA ILE A 196 12.69 9.86 15.65
C ILE A 196 14.01 9.76 14.87
N GLU A 197 15.06 9.23 15.48
CA GLU A 197 16.37 9.12 14.81
C GLU A 197 16.34 8.20 13.59
N ASN A 198 15.54 7.14 13.61
CA ASN A 198 15.35 6.30 12.42
C ASN A 198 14.63 7.07 11.29
N CYS A 199 13.61 7.86 11.62
CA CYS A 199 12.90 8.68 10.63
C CYS A 199 13.78 9.78 10.01
N LYS A 200 14.87 10.16 10.66
CA LYS A 200 15.86 11.14 10.14
C LYS A 200 16.85 10.52 9.14
N LYS A 201 16.91 9.19 9.00
CA LYS A 201 17.78 8.49 8.05
C LYS A 201 17.19 8.51 6.64
N VAL A 202 17.16 9.70 6.05
CA VAL A 202 16.51 9.97 4.77
C VAL A 202 17.44 9.60 3.61
N PRO A 203 16.99 8.76 2.65
CA PRO A 203 17.78 8.45 1.46
C PRO A 203 17.85 9.65 0.51
N LYS A 204 18.80 9.60 -0.46
CA LYS A 204 18.84 10.57 -1.56
C LYS A 204 17.67 10.33 -2.51
N SER A 205 16.52 10.87 -2.17
CA SER A 205 15.28 10.76 -2.96
C SER A 205 14.43 12.00 -2.74
N ASN A 206 13.71 12.42 -3.77
CA ASN A 206 12.72 13.49 -3.64
C ASN A 206 11.38 12.97 -3.10
N THR A 207 11.17 11.66 -3.15
CA THR A 207 9.97 10.97 -2.64
C THR A 207 10.35 10.14 -1.44
N ILE A 208 9.85 10.50 -0.27
CA ILE A 208 10.10 9.82 0.99
C ILE A 208 8.81 9.18 1.47
N VAL A 209 8.79 7.87 1.62
CA VAL A 209 7.68 7.12 2.22
C VAL A 209 8.14 6.56 3.55
N VAL A 210 7.55 7.05 4.63
CA VAL A 210 7.91 6.69 6.01
C VAL A 210 6.96 5.62 6.52
N LEU A 211 7.50 4.48 6.93
CA LEU A 211 6.74 3.42 7.61
C LEU A 211 6.63 3.71 9.11
N LEU A 212 5.41 3.82 9.58
CA LEU A 212 4.99 3.90 10.98
C LEU A 212 3.82 2.91 11.19
N HIS A 213 3.48 2.61 12.43
CA HIS A 213 2.35 1.73 12.74
C HIS A 213 1.31 2.40 13.63
N ASP A 214 0.03 2.18 13.28
CA ASP A 214 -1.15 2.59 14.05
C ASP A 214 -1.76 1.38 14.75
N SER A 215 -1.02 0.71 15.60
CA SER A 215 -1.58 -0.35 16.45
C SER A 215 -1.65 0.10 17.91
N ALA A 216 -2.54 -0.52 18.69
CA ALA A 216 -2.86 -0.10 20.06
C ALA A 216 -1.65 -0.01 21.01
N VAL A 217 -0.58 -0.73 20.69
CA VAL A 217 0.65 -0.79 21.51
C VAL A 217 1.72 0.23 21.08
N LYS A 218 1.47 1.05 20.06
CA LYS A 218 2.45 1.99 19.49
C LYS A 218 2.29 3.41 20.03
N ASN A 219 2.15 3.57 21.36
CA ASN A 219 2.01 4.89 21.97
C ASN A 219 3.23 5.78 21.74
N THR A 220 4.43 5.22 21.78
CA THR A 220 5.68 5.96 21.53
C THR A 220 5.80 6.45 20.08
N THR A 221 5.18 5.77 19.12
CA THR A 221 5.04 6.25 17.73
C THR A 221 4.18 7.51 17.67
N VAL A 222 3.05 7.51 18.38
CA VAL A 222 2.19 8.71 18.50
C VAL A 222 2.94 9.87 19.14
N GLU A 223 3.68 9.61 20.23
CA GLU A 223 4.46 10.63 20.93
C GLU A 223 5.63 11.17 20.08
N ALA A 224 6.19 10.37 19.17
CA ALA A 224 7.28 10.77 18.28
C ALA A 224 6.79 11.63 17.09
N LEU A 225 5.53 11.50 16.72
CA LEU A 225 4.99 12.08 15.48
C LEU A 225 5.15 13.59 15.35
N PRO A 226 4.93 14.43 16.39
CA PRO A 226 5.12 15.88 16.28
C PRO A 226 6.58 16.25 15.92
N GLU A 227 7.55 15.58 16.50
CA GLU A 227 8.98 15.85 16.24
C GLU A 227 9.39 15.36 14.84
N ILE A 228 8.85 14.25 14.38
CA ILE A 228 9.05 13.74 13.00
C ILE A 228 8.51 14.75 11.99
N ILE A 229 7.30 15.27 12.20
CA ILE A 229 6.70 16.30 11.33
C ILE A 229 7.55 17.57 11.34
N ALA A 230 7.95 18.05 12.52
CA ALA A 230 8.79 19.25 12.63
C ALA A 230 10.13 19.09 11.90
N TYR A 231 10.76 17.92 12.00
CA TYR A 231 11.99 17.62 11.29
C TYR A 231 11.81 17.72 9.77
N TYR A 232 10.81 17.05 9.17
CA TYR A 232 10.61 17.11 7.73
C TYR A 232 10.24 18.53 7.25
N LYS A 233 9.44 19.28 8.02
CA LYS A 233 9.18 20.70 7.75
C LYS A 233 10.46 21.52 7.71
N SER A 234 11.33 21.35 8.71
CA SER A 234 12.62 22.08 8.81
C SER A 234 13.57 21.75 7.65
N MET A 235 13.45 20.56 7.07
CA MET A 235 14.22 20.11 5.91
C MET A 235 13.63 20.54 4.56
N GLY A 236 12.53 21.29 4.58
CA GLY A 236 11.84 21.82 3.38
C GLY A 236 11.00 20.81 2.63
N TYR A 237 10.57 19.72 3.30
CA TYR A 237 9.64 18.77 2.70
C TYR A 237 8.20 19.30 2.76
N SER A 238 7.46 19.12 1.68
CA SER A 238 6.00 19.15 1.69
C SER A 238 5.45 17.77 2.08
N PHE A 239 4.21 17.75 2.61
CA PHE A 239 3.55 16.52 3.01
C PHE A 239 2.47 16.16 2.00
N GLY A 240 2.46 14.90 1.57
CA GLY A 240 1.48 14.37 0.64
C GLY A 240 0.77 13.11 1.17
N VAL A 241 -0.30 12.73 0.50
CA VAL A 241 -0.95 11.42 0.63
C VAL A 241 -0.66 10.59 -0.61
N LEU A 242 -0.47 9.29 -0.44
CA LEU A 242 -0.23 8.38 -1.54
C LEU A 242 -1.46 8.31 -2.46
N SER A 243 -1.22 8.27 -3.75
CA SER A 243 -2.25 8.18 -4.78
C SER A 243 -1.75 7.33 -5.95
N GLU A 244 -2.62 6.97 -6.87
CA GLU A 244 -2.22 6.27 -8.10
C GLU A 244 -1.19 7.05 -8.95
N LYS A 245 -1.13 8.39 -8.75
CA LYS A 245 -0.19 9.28 -9.43
C LYS A 245 1.15 9.42 -8.71
N THR A 246 1.26 8.88 -7.49
CA THR A 246 2.51 8.93 -6.73
C THR A 246 3.48 7.91 -7.31
N TYR A 247 4.74 8.33 -7.54
CA TYR A 247 5.77 7.39 -7.98
C TYR A 247 5.94 6.27 -6.93
N PRO A 248 5.74 5.00 -7.31
CA PRO A 248 5.73 3.91 -6.35
C PRO A 248 7.13 3.65 -5.80
N VAL A 249 7.23 3.55 -4.48
CA VAL A 249 8.42 3.06 -3.79
C VAL A 249 8.26 1.57 -3.62
N HIS A 250 9.02 0.79 -4.39
CA HIS A 250 9.05 -0.67 -4.32
C HIS A 250 10.39 -1.16 -3.78
N GLN A 251 10.34 -2.16 -2.92
CA GLN A 251 11.52 -2.87 -2.45
C GLN A 251 11.81 -4.07 -3.36
N LYS A 252 13.06 -4.56 -3.34
CA LYS A 252 13.43 -5.74 -4.11
C LYS A 252 12.77 -6.97 -3.52
N VAL A 253 12.03 -7.71 -4.34
CA VAL A 253 11.44 -8.99 -3.94
C VAL A 253 12.54 -9.99 -3.60
N ASN A 254 12.45 -10.63 -2.42
CA ASN A 254 13.43 -11.58 -1.87
C ASN A 254 12.85 -12.99 -1.70
N ASN A 255 11.85 -13.34 -2.46
CA ASN A 255 11.07 -14.56 -2.32
C ASN A 255 11.66 -15.72 -3.11
#